data_db42dda705c6d871fe5f3779af353540
#
_entry.id   db42dda705c6d871fe5f3779af353540
#
_cell.length_a   1.000
_cell.length_b   1.000
_cell.length_c   1.000
_cell.angle_alpha   90.00
_cell.angle_beta   90.00
_cell.angle_gamma   90.00
#
_symmetry.space_group_name_H-M   'P 1'
#
loop_
_entity.id
_entity.type
_entity.pdbx_description
1 polymer ?
#
loop_
_entity_poly.entity_id
_entity_poly.type
_entity_poly.pdbx_seq_one_letter_code
_entity_poly.pdbx_strand_id
1 'polypeptide(L)' 'MKTSEKVKVAGLKNLDELSKMTKVTTEAFRRWDKDRPELFEIVLLGAMEKKKLTKKGE' A
#
# COMPACT_ATOMS: atom_id res chain seq x y z
N MET A 1 12.05 -8.87 1.15
CA MET A 1 10.69 -8.87 1.68
C MET A 1 9.71 -8.83 0.53
N LYS A 2 8.69 -9.64 0.60
CA LYS A 2 7.70 -9.69 -0.47
C LYS A 2 6.80 -8.46 -0.45
N THR A 3 6.21 -8.16 -1.59
CA THR A 3 5.33 -7.00 -1.70
C THR A 3 4.19 -7.06 -0.69
N SER A 4 3.55 -8.21 -0.56
CA SER A 4 2.44 -8.35 0.37
C SER A 4 2.88 -8.19 1.82
N GLU A 5 4.10 -8.59 2.13
CA GLU A 5 4.62 -8.43 3.49
C GLU A 5 4.86 -6.97 3.81
N LYS A 6 5.33 -6.21 2.84
CA LYS A 6 5.53 -4.78 3.05
C LYS A 6 4.21 -4.09 3.35
N VAL A 7 3.17 -4.51 2.65
CA VAL A 7 1.83 -3.95 2.86
C VAL A 7 1.33 -4.28 4.25
N LYS A 8 1.57 -5.49 4.72
CA LYS A 8 1.15 -5.88 6.06
C LYS A 8 1.89 -5.11 7.14
N VAL A 9 3.17 -4.88 6.92
CA VAL A 9 3.96 -4.09 7.87
C VAL A 9 3.39 -2.68 7.98
N ALA A 10 2.85 -2.17 6.89
CA ALA A 10 2.25 -0.85 6.88
C ALA A 10 0.86 -0.82 7.53
N GLY A 11 0.37 -1.97 7.98
CA GLY A 11 -0.90 -2.00 8.67
C GLY A 11 -2.08 -2.35 7.80
N LEU A 12 -1.84 -2.75 6.58
CA LEU A 12 -2.91 -3.13 5.66
C LEU A 12 -3.06 -4.65 5.66
N LYS A 13 -4.25 -5.12 5.33
CA LYS A 13 -4.51 -6.54 5.32
C LYS A 13 -3.72 -7.25 4.23
N ASN A 14 -3.75 -6.69 3.03
CA ASN A 14 -3.08 -7.29 1.91
C ASN A 14 -2.93 -6.26 0.80
N LEU A 15 -2.31 -6.71 -0.28
CA LEU A 15 -2.05 -5.82 -1.41
C LEU A 15 -3.35 -5.39 -2.08
N ASP A 16 -4.36 -6.23 -2.03
CA ASP A 16 -5.64 -5.92 -2.64
C ASP A 16 -6.29 -4.72 -1.95
N GLU A 17 -6.16 -4.63 -0.64
CA GLU A 17 -6.69 -3.49 0.08
C GLU A 17 -5.99 -2.21 -0.36
N LEU A 18 -4.69 -2.26 -0.51
CA LEU A 18 -3.94 -1.11 -0.98
C LEU A 18 -4.40 -0.71 -2.38
N SER A 19 -4.63 -1.70 -3.23
CA SER A 19 -5.10 -1.46 -4.58
C SER A 19 -6.44 -0.73 -4.58
N LYS A 20 -7.34 -1.15 -3.73
CA LYS A 20 -8.66 -0.53 -3.66
C LYS A 20 -8.58 0.89 -3.12
N MET A 21 -7.71 1.12 -2.18
CA MET A 21 -7.57 2.44 -1.58
C MET A 21 -7.02 3.46 -2.58
N THR A 22 -6.09 3.03 -3.40
CA THR A 22 -5.37 3.91 -4.31
C THR A 22 -5.89 3.85 -5.73
N LYS A 23 -6.72 2.85 -6.03
CA LYS A 23 -7.23 2.61 -7.37
C LYS A 23 -6.12 2.30 -8.36
N VAL A 24 -5.05 1.73 -7.85
CA VAL A 24 -3.93 1.26 -8.65
C VAL A 24 -3.94 -0.27 -8.57
N THR A 25 -3.70 -0.93 -9.69
CA THR A 25 -3.76 -2.39 -9.72
C THR A 25 -2.65 -3.01 -8.89
N THR A 26 -2.91 -4.24 -8.42
CA THR A 26 -1.90 -4.95 -7.64
C THR A 26 -0.67 -5.26 -8.49
N GLU A 27 -0.86 -5.47 -9.78
CA GLU A 27 0.25 -5.71 -10.67
C GLU A 27 1.17 -4.50 -10.75
N ALA A 28 0.59 -3.32 -10.78
CA ALA A 28 1.37 -2.10 -10.81
C ALA A 28 2.22 -1.98 -9.55
N PHE A 29 1.63 -2.31 -8.41
CA PHE A 29 2.39 -2.24 -7.15
C PHE A 29 3.53 -3.24 -7.12
N ARG A 30 3.32 -4.43 -7.66
CA ARG A 30 4.38 -5.42 -7.70
C ARG A 30 5.52 -4.95 -8.59
N ARG A 31 5.16 -4.31 -9.69
CA ARG A 31 6.17 -3.77 -10.59
C ARG A 31 6.93 -2.62 -9.91
N TRP A 32 6.21 -1.77 -9.21
CA TRP A 32 6.84 -0.65 -8.51
C TRP A 32 7.79 -1.14 -7.41
N ASP A 33 7.39 -2.20 -6.72
CA ASP A 33 8.23 -2.76 -5.67
C ASP A 33 9.59 -3.18 -6.24
N LYS A 34 9.60 -3.59 -7.49
CA LYS A 34 10.82 -4.02 -8.15
C LYS A 34 11.54 -2.88 -8.84
N ASP A 35 10.80 -2.08 -9.61
CA ASP A 35 11.39 -1.05 -10.45
C ASP A 35 11.48 0.30 -9.76
N ARG A 36 10.52 0.61 -8.91
CA ARG A 36 10.47 1.89 -8.23
C ARG A 36 10.13 1.70 -6.77
N PRO A 37 11.04 1.11 -6.01
CA PRO A 37 10.76 0.82 -4.61
C PRO A 37 10.49 2.07 -3.78
N GLU A 38 11.12 3.16 -4.12
CA GLU A 38 10.90 4.41 -3.38
C GLU A 38 9.48 4.92 -3.57
N LEU A 39 8.99 4.83 -4.80
CA LEU A 39 7.63 5.26 -5.08
C LEU A 39 6.63 4.37 -4.36
N PHE A 40 6.87 3.07 -4.38
CA PHE A 40 6.00 2.14 -3.68
C PHE A 40 5.96 2.44 -2.19
N GLU A 41 7.10 2.77 -1.63
CA GLU A 41 7.18 3.08 -0.20
C GLU A 41 6.40 4.34 0.13
N ILE A 42 6.52 5.35 -0.70
CA ILE A 42 5.78 6.59 -0.50
C ILE A 42 4.28 6.35 -0.53
N VAL A 43 3.84 5.54 -1.49
CA VAL A 43 2.43 5.20 -1.60
C VAL A 43 1.96 4.43 -0.38
N LEU A 44 2.78 3.52 0.11
CA LEU A 44 2.45 2.76 1.31
C LEU A 44 2.27 3.67 2.52
N LEU A 45 3.18 4.61 2.68
CA LEU A 45 3.09 5.55 3.79
C LEU A 45 1.83 6.40 3.68
N GLY A 46 1.52 6.84 2.47
CA GLY A 46 0.31 7.61 2.24
C GLY A 46 -0.94 6.83 2.54
N ALA A 47 -0.97 5.57 2.12
CA ALA A 47 -2.13 4.71 2.37
C ALA A 47 -2.29 4.43 3.85
N MET A 48 -1.18 4.24 4.54
CA MET A 48 -1.19 4.00 5.97
C MET A 48 -1.81 5.19 6.70
N GLU A 49 -1.41 6.36 6.30
CA GLU A 49 -1.93 7.58 6.90
C GLU A 49 -3.41 7.74 6.62
N LYS A 50 -3.81 7.47 5.39
CA LYS A 50 -5.20 7.61 5.01
C LYS A 50 -6.08 6.62 5.77
N LYS A 51 -5.62 5.40 5.92
CA LYS A 51 -6.38 4.40 6.64
C LYS A 51 -6.56 4.80 8.10
N LYS A 52 -5.54 5.37 8.67
CA LYS A 52 -5.57 5.84 10.04
C LYS A 52 -6.61 6.93 10.21
N LEU A 53 -6.62 7.88 9.29
CA LEU A 53 -7.58 8.98 9.35
C LEU A 53 -8.99 8.48 9.12
N THR A 54 -9.17 7.61 8.14
CA THR A 54 -10.50 7.07 7.83
C THR A 54 -11.06 6.31 9.00
N LYS A 55 -10.26 5.49 9.63
CA LYS A 55 -10.69 4.71 10.76
C LYS A 55 -11.18 5.62 11.87
N LYS A 56 -10.48 6.69 12.08
CA LYS A 56 -10.82 7.62 13.12
C LYS A 56 -12.06 8.42 12.77
N GLY A 57 -12.22 8.72 11.50
CA GLY A 57 -13.33 9.51 11.04
C GLY A 57 -14.64 8.78 11.11
N GLU A 58 -14.59 7.49 11.26
CA GLU A 58 -15.80 6.71 11.44
C GLU A 58 -16.38 6.94 12.78
#